data_59b3e0ee60ce1a2437612b5c50f119b7
#
_entry.id   59b3e0ee60ce1a2437612b5c50f119b7
#
_cell.length_a   1.000
_cell.length_b   1.000
_cell.length_c   1.000
_cell.angle_alpha   90.00
_cell.angle_beta   90.00
_cell.angle_gamma   90.00
#
_symmetry.space_group_name_H-M   'P 1'
#
loop_
_entity.id
_entity.type
_entity.pdbx_description
1 polymer ?
#
loop_
_entity_poly.entity_id
_entity_poly.type
_entity_poly.pdbx_seq_one_letter_code
_entity_poly.pdbx_strand_id
1 'polypeptide(L)'
;PNVQEQVARILNSLMKLLSSAVDHMGSPTVSAVGNFAKNIPTIIVGVIMCLLSSYFFVAQREEVIAAFRRYVPENFRKKWDVMYHSLTGAIGGYFKAQLKIEIWVYLLMLVGFLILRVRYGALISIGIAILDFLPVFGTGTVLWPWAVIKVLGGDFKMAIGLLIIWGVGQLLRQLIQPKIVGDSIGVPPLPTLFLIFIGYKVGSVAGMILAVPAGIIVANMYQAGFFDTTIDSVQILVH
;
A
#
# COMPACT_ATOMS: atom_id res chain seq x y z
N PRO A 1 -47.68 -20.37 4.43
CA PRO A 1 -46.95 -19.40 3.64
C PRO A 1 -46.09 -20.17 2.63
N ASN A 2 -46.47 -20.03 1.34
CA ASN A 2 -45.78 -20.73 0.24
C ASN A 2 -44.32 -20.34 0.18
N VAL A 3 -43.45 -21.30 -0.05
CA VAL A 3 -41.99 -21.14 -0.21
C VAL A 3 -41.69 -20.01 -1.22
N GLN A 4 -42.51 -19.84 -2.27
CA GLN A 4 -42.42 -18.76 -3.23
C GLN A 4 -42.61 -17.36 -2.61
N GLU A 5 -43.51 -17.18 -1.62
CA GLU A 5 -43.67 -15.90 -0.96
C GLU A 5 -42.50 -15.57 -0.03
N GLN A 6 -41.92 -16.57 0.63
CA GLN A 6 -40.74 -16.40 1.48
C GLN A 6 -39.51 -16.03 0.61
N VAL A 7 -39.32 -16.71 -0.52
CA VAL A 7 -38.26 -16.41 -1.48
C VAL A 7 -38.42 -14.99 -2.06
N ALA A 8 -39.65 -14.61 -2.43
CA ALA A 8 -39.92 -13.24 -2.94
C ALA A 8 -39.65 -12.16 -1.87
N ARG A 9 -40.00 -12.40 -0.60
CA ARG A 9 -39.68 -11.47 0.52
C ARG A 9 -38.19 -11.35 0.76
N ILE A 10 -37.46 -12.46 0.73
CA ILE A 10 -35.99 -12.47 0.88
C ILE A 10 -35.35 -11.72 -0.28
N LEU A 11 -35.78 -11.98 -1.52
CA LEU A 11 -35.27 -11.28 -2.71
C LEU A 11 -35.55 -9.77 -2.65
N ASN A 12 -36.76 -9.36 -2.25
CA ASN A 12 -37.10 -7.96 -2.11
C ASN A 12 -36.32 -7.27 -0.96
N SER A 13 -36.06 -7.98 0.13
CA SER A 13 -35.22 -7.47 1.23
C SER A 13 -33.76 -7.33 0.82
N LEU A 14 -33.25 -8.31 0.09
CA LEU A 14 -31.89 -8.26 -0.48
C LEU A 14 -31.76 -7.13 -1.51
N MET A 15 -32.75 -6.94 -2.38
CA MET A 15 -32.76 -5.83 -3.35
C MET A 15 -32.83 -4.46 -2.65
N LYS A 16 -33.61 -4.32 -1.58
CA LYS A 16 -33.65 -3.09 -0.77
C LYS A 16 -32.30 -2.83 -0.07
N LEU A 17 -31.67 -3.84 0.50
CA LEU A 17 -30.36 -3.70 1.13
C LEU A 17 -29.29 -3.34 0.10
N LEU A 18 -29.34 -3.96 -1.08
CA LEU A 18 -28.41 -3.67 -2.16
C LEU A 18 -28.59 -2.26 -2.73
N SER A 19 -29.83 -1.82 -2.98
CA SER A 19 -30.08 -0.44 -3.44
C SER A 19 -29.66 0.59 -2.41
N SER A 20 -29.95 0.35 -1.12
CA SER A 20 -29.49 1.21 -0.03
C SER A 20 -27.95 1.23 0.09
N ALA A 21 -27.28 0.11 -0.12
CA ALA A 21 -25.81 0.05 -0.15
C ALA A 21 -25.22 0.80 -1.34
N VAL A 22 -25.84 0.69 -2.53
CA VAL A 22 -25.42 1.42 -3.74
C VAL A 22 -25.63 2.93 -3.58
N ASP A 23 -26.74 3.36 -3.00
CA ASP A 23 -27.02 4.78 -2.73
C ASP A 23 -26.04 5.34 -1.67
N HIS A 24 -25.70 4.56 -0.65
CA HIS A 24 -24.70 4.94 0.35
C HIS A 24 -23.26 4.94 -0.20
N MET A 25 -22.95 4.15 -1.21
CA MET A 25 -21.64 4.14 -1.86
C MET A 25 -21.51 5.22 -2.94
N GLY A 26 -22.61 5.62 -3.56
CA GLY A 26 -22.62 6.61 -4.64
C GLY A 26 -22.25 8.02 -4.15
N SER A 27 -22.87 8.49 -3.08
CA SER A 27 -22.64 9.85 -2.56
C SER A 27 -21.22 10.05 -1.98
N PRO A 28 -20.64 9.17 -1.16
CA PRO A 28 -19.28 9.35 -0.67
C PRO A 28 -18.23 9.17 -1.77
N THR A 29 -18.48 8.31 -2.78
CA THR A 29 -17.57 8.13 -3.92
C THR A 29 -17.50 9.38 -4.79
N VAL A 30 -18.64 9.98 -5.13
CA VAL A 30 -18.70 11.25 -5.89
C VAL A 30 -18.03 12.38 -5.10
N SER A 31 -18.27 12.44 -3.79
CA SER A 31 -17.64 13.44 -2.91
C SER A 31 -16.13 13.21 -2.80
N ALA A 32 -15.69 11.96 -2.72
CA ALA A 32 -14.26 11.62 -2.68
C ALA A 32 -13.54 11.98 -4.00
N VAL A 33 -14.16 11.68 -5.15
CA VAL A 33 -13.63 12.08 -6.47
C VAL A 33 -13.61 13.60 -6.63
N GLY A 34 -14.66 14.30 -6.20
CA GLY A 34 -14.71 15.75 -6.20
C GLY A 34 -13.65 16.40 -5.31
N ASN A 35 -13.42 15.86 -4.11
CA ASN A 35 -12.38 16.32 -3.21
C ASN A 35 -10.97 16.00 -3.75
N PHE A 36 -10.79 14.84 -4.37
CA PHE A 36 -9.54 14.51 -5.04
C PHE A 36 -9.25 15.48 -6.20
N ALA A 37 -10.24 15.77 -7.03
CA ALA A 37 -10.12 16.72 -8.14
C ALA A 37 -9.76 18.14 -7.66
N LYS A 38 -10.34 18.60 -6.55
CA LYS A 38 -10.00 19.90 -5.93
C LYS A 38 -8.56 19.94 -5.41
N ASN A 39 -8.01 18.83 -5.00
CA ASN A 39 -6.65 18.74 -4.47
C ASN A 39 -5.58 18.52 -5.55
N ILE A 40 -5.96 18.24 -6.80
CA ILE A 40 -5.01 18.05 -7.91
C ILE A 40 -3.99 19.20 -8.01
N PRO A 41 -4.37 20.49 -7.98
CA PRO A 41 -3.38 21.57 -8.05
C PRO A 41 -2.36 21.53 -6.92
N THR A 42 -2.81 21.24 -5.69
CA THR A 42 -1.93 21.11 -4.53
C THR A 42 -0.98 19.92 -4.66
N ILE A 43 -1.49 18.79 -5.17
CA ILE A 43 -0.67 17.59 -5.44
C ILE A 43 0.40 17.91 -6.50
N ILE A 44 0.03 18.59 -7.58
CA ILE A 44 0.96 18.97 -8.65
C ILE A 44 2.06 19.88 -8.09
N VAL A 45 1.71 20.91 -7.31
CA VAL A 45 2.69 21.79 -6.66
C VAL A 45 3.61 20.98 -5.73
N GLY A 46 3.04 20.08 -4.93
CA GLY A 46 3.81 19.18 -4.05
C GLY A 46 4.80 18.30 -4.82
N VAL A 47 4.38 17.73 -5.94
CA VAL A 47 5.25 16.92 -6.81
C VAL A 47 6.35 17.77 -7.42
N ILE A 48 6.04 18.96 -7.93
CA ILE A 48 7.03 19.90 -8.50
C ILE A 48 8.05 20.28 -7.42
N MET A 49 7.60 20.66 -6.22
CA MET A 49 8.49 21.01 -5.12
C MET A 49 9.35 19.82 -4.68
N CYS A 50 8.80 18.61 -4.65
CA CYS A 50 9.55 17.40 -4.35
C CYS A 50 10.65 17.14 -5.40
N LEU A 51 10.33 17.27 -6.68
CA LEU A 51 11.29 17.09 -7.77
C LEU A 51 12.38 18.16 -7.74
N LEU A 52 12.02 19.43 -7.53
CA LEU A 52 12.97 20.53 -7.40
C LEU A 52 13.89 20.33 -6.20
N SER A 53 13.34 20.01 -5.04
CA SER A 53 14.12 19.72 -3.83
C SER A 53 15.08 18.55 -4.07
N SER A 54 14.60 17.45 -4.66
CA SER A 54 15.44 16.31 -5.00
C SER A 54 16.57 16.69 -5.95
N TYR A 55 16.28 17.50 -6.97
CA TYR A 55 17.28 18.00 -7.91
C TYR A 55 18.36 18.82 -7.19
N PHE A 56 17.97 19.78 -6.32
CA PHE A 56 18.93 20.59 -5.59
C PHE A 56 19.76 19.76 -4.61
N PHE A 57 19.17 18.79 -3.92
CA PHE A 57 19.92 17.88 -3.05
C PHE A 57 20.96 17.05 -3.83
N VAL A 58 20.64 16.63 -5.05
CA VAL A 58 21.59 15.91 -5.91
C VAL A 58 22.65 16.85 -6.48
N ALA A 59 22.24 18.03 -6.95
CA ALA A 59 23.15 19.01 -7.57
C ALA A 59 24.14 19.60 -6.56
N GLN A 60 23.70 19.85 -5.32
CA GLN A 60 24.52 20.43 -4.25
C GLN A 60 24.96 19.38 -3.22
N ARG A 61 24.96 18.09 -3.58
CA ARG A 61 25.26 16.99 -2.64
C ARG A 61 26.58 17.16 -1.94
N GLU A 62 27.62 17.69 -2.62
CA GLU A 62 28.93 17.85 -2.04
C GLU A 62 28.97 18.93 -0.97
N GLU A 63 28.28 20.03 -1.18
CA GLU A 63 28.14 21.12 -0.20
C GLU A 63 27.34 20.66 1.03
N VAL A 64 26.23 19.92 0.79
CA VAL A 64 25.41 19.37 1.88
C VAL A 64 26.21 18.36 2.70
N ILE A 65 26.97 17.47 2.05
CA ILE A 65 27.82 16.48 2.72
C ILE A 65 28.97 17.20 3.47
N ALA A 66 29.59 18.21 2.89
CA ALA A 66 30.65 18.98 3.53
C ALA A 66 30.15 19.70 4.78
N ALA A 67 28.97 20.36 4.69
CA ALA A 67 28.32 20.98 5.82
C ALA A 67 28.01 19.94 6.94
N PHE A 68 27.43 18.81 6.56
CA PHE A 68 27.14 17.70 7.49
C PHE A 68 28.43 17.22 8.18
N ARG A 69 29.52 17.00 7.45
CA ARG A 69 30.82 16.57 7.98
C ARG A 69 31.43 17.59 8.92
N ARG A 70 31.15 18.89 8.72
CA ARG A 70 31.69 19.98 9.54
C ARG A 70 31.02 20.09 10.91
N TYR A 71 29.71 19.83 10.97
CA TYR A 71 28.92 20.03 12.20
C TYR A 71 28.70 18.75 13.00
N VAL A 72 28.91 17.57 12.41
CA VAL A 72 28.60 16.28 13.06
C VAL A 72 29.87 15.63 13.60
N PRO A 73 29.91 15.27 14.92
CA PRO A 73 31.05 14.57 15.54
C PRO A 73 31.35 13.22 14.86
N GLU A 74 32.63 12.83 14.90
CA GLU A 74 33.11 11.64 14.18
C GLU A 74 32.44 10.32 14.64
N ASN A 75 32.16 10.19 15.94
CA ASN A 75 31.46 9.02 16.50
C ASN A 75 30.01 8.91 15.98
N PHE A 76 29.35 10.04 15.76
CA PHE A 76 28.01 10.07 15.21
C PHE A 76 28.02 9.76 13.70
N ARG A 77 29.06 10.21 12.98
CA ARG A 77 29.23 9.92 11.55
C ARG A 77 29.36 8.44 11.27
N LYS A 78 30.18 7.71 12.03
CA LYS A 78 30.33 6.25 11.87
C LYS A 78 29.01 5.51 12.08
N LYS A 79 28.24 5.89 13.11
CA LYS A 79 26.89 5.34 13.35
C LYS A 79 25.92 5.72 12.21
N TRP A 80 26.03 6.95 11.70
CA TRP A 80 25.22 7.44 10.60
C TRP A 80 25.50 6.69 9.29
N ASP A 81 26.75 6.44 8.94
CA ASP A 81 27.11 5.72 7.72
C ASP A 81 26.57 4.27 7.76
N VAL A 82 26.70 3.58 8.88
CA VAL A 82 26.11 2.24 9.06
C VAL A 82 24.59 2.31 8.91
N MET A 83 23.95 3.28 9.55
CA MET A 83 22.53 3.50 9.46
C MET A 83 22.10 3.80 8.03
N TYR A 84 22.76 4.73 7.34
CA TYR A 84 22.46 5.11 5.96
C TYR A 84 22.55 3.92 4.99
N HIS A 85 23.60 3.10 5.09
CA HIS A 85 23.73 1.91 4.27
C HIS A 85 22.63 0.87 4.58
N SER A 86 22.29 0.68 5.84
CA SER A 86 21.21 -0.22 6.26
C SER A 86 19.86 0.29 5.76
N LEU A 87 19.61 1.60 5.83
CA LEU A 87 18.38 2.25 5.37
C LEU A 87 18.19 2.15 3.86
N THR A 88 19.22 2.54 3.10
CA THR A 88 19.16 2.51 1.63
C THR A 88 19.01 1.09 1.11
N GLY A 89 19.69 0.12 1.76
CA GLY A 89 19.54 -1.29 1.47
C GLY A 89 18.13 -1.81 1.76
N ALA A 90 17.59 -1.51 2.95
CA ALA A 90 16.26 -1.97 3.35
C ALA A 90 15.14 -1.33 2.53
N ILE A 91 15.18 0.00 2.33
CA ILE A 91 14.19 0.72 1.52
C ILE A 91 14.26 0.26 0.06
N GLY A 92 15.46 0.24 -0.53
CA GLY A 92 15.65 -0.22 -1.89
C GLY A 92 15.23 -1.68 -2.09
N GLY A 93 15.55 -2.55 -1.12
CA GLY A 93 15.12 -3.94 -1.08
C GLY A 93 13.60 -4.08 -1.04
N TYR A 94 12.93 -3.32 -0.17
CA TYR A 94 11.48 -3.28 -0.07
C TYR A 94 10.80 -2.87 -1.40
N PHE A 95 11.20 -1.73 -1.96
CA PHE A 95 10.60 -1.26 -3.22
C PHE A 95 10.87 -2.23 -4.38
N LYS A 96 12.08 -2.78 -4.46
CA LYS A 96 12.43 -3.79 -5.47
C LYS A 96 11.59 -5.07 -5.32
N ALA A 97 11.39 -5.52 -4.08
CA ALA A 97 10.54 -6.65 -3.77
C ALA A 97 9.08 -6.38 -4.14
N GLN A 98 8.55 -5.22 -3.75
CA GLN A 98 7.19 -4.82 -4.05
C GLN A 98 6.94 -4.71 -5.56
N LEU A 99 7.83 -4.07 -6.30
CA LEU A 99 7.72 -4.00 -7.77
C LEU A 99 7.71 -5.39 -8.43
N LYS A 100 8.52 -6.34 -7.93
CA LYS A 100 8.48 -7.71 -8.44
C LYS A 100 7.13 -8.38 -8.18
N ILE A 101 6.54 -8.18 -7.00
CA ILE A 101 5.21 -8.71 -6.67
C ILE A 101 4.18 -8.11 -7.61
N GLU A 102 4.21 -6.79 -7.84
CA GLU A 102 3.25 -6.11 -8.71
C GLU A 102 3.34 -6.57 -10.18
N ILE A 103 4.54 -6.90 -10.67
CA ILE A 103 4.70 -7.48 -12.01
C ILE A 103 3.95 -8.81 -12.10
N TRP A 104 4.06 -9.68 -11.09
CA TRP A 104 3.34 -10.95 -11.06
C TRP A 104 1.82 -10.76 -10.96
N VAL A 105 1.38 -9.81 -10.13
CA VAL A 105 -0.04 -9.46 -10.01
C VAL A 105 -0.57 -8.92 -11.33
N TYR A 106 0.16 -8.02 -11.98
CA TYR A 106 -0.19 -7.49 -13.30
C TYR A 106 -0.34 -8.60 -14.35
N LEU A 107 0.63 -9.51 -14.44
CA LEU A 107 0.60 -10.62 -15.39
C LEU A 107 -0.60 -11.55 -15.14
N LEU A 108 -0.88 -11.86 -13.88
CA LEU A 108 -2.04 -12.66 -13.51
C LEU A 108 -3.35 -11.98 -13.92
N MET A 109 -3.50 -10.68 -13.60
CA MET A 109 -4.67 -9.89 -13.97
C MET A 109 -4.82 -9.81 -15.48
N LEU A 110 -3.73 -9.58 -16.21
CA LEU A 110 -3.73 -9.51 -17.66
C LEU A 110 -4.22 -10.81 -18.28
N VAL A 111 -3.66 -11.95 -17.85
CA VAL A 111 -4.07 -13.27 -18.35
C VAL A 111 -5.54 -13.55 -18.00
N GLY A 112 -5.94 -13.27 -16.77
CA GLY A 112 -7.32 -13.45 -16.32
C GLY A 112 -8.32 -12.63 -17.14
N PHE A 113 -8.01 -11.36 -17.40
CA PHE A 113 -8.89 -10.49 -18.20
C PHE A 113 -8.88 -10.82 -19.68
N LEU A 114 -7.79 -11.37 -20.22
CA LEU A 114 -7.78 -11.93 -21.58
C LEU A 114 -8.71 -13.14 -21.70
N ILE A 115 -8.69 -14.05 -20.71
CA ILE A 115 -9.57 -15.22 -20.67
C ILE A 115 -11.04 -14.78 -20.58
N LEU A 116 -11.33 -13.78 -19.73
CA LEU A 116 -12.67 -13.22 -19.56
C LEU A 116 -13.07 -12.28 -20.70
N ARG A 117 -12.20 -12.05 -21.68
CA ARG A 117 -12.41 -11.13 -22.81
C ARG A 117 -12.84 -9.72 -22.38
N VAL A 118 -12.23 -9.22 -21.32
CA VAL A 118 -12.48 -7.87 -20.81
C VAL A 118 -11.94 -6.84 -21.80
N ARG A 119 -12.81 -5.95 -22.26
CA ARG A 119 -12.39 -4.82 -23.11
C ARG A 119 -11.43 -3.93 -22.33
N TYR A 120 -10.28 -3.59 -22.93
CA TYR A 120 -9.20 -2.83 -22.27
C TYR A 120 -8.59 -3.51 -21.03
N GLY A 121 -8.63 -4.86 -20.96
CA GLY A 121 -8.13 -5.63 -19.82
C GLY A 121 -6.69 -5.30 -19.46
N ALA A 122 -5.81 -5.06 -20.42
CA ALA A 122 -4.42 -4.65 -20.16
C ALA A 122 -4.32 -3.31 -19.40
N LEU A 123 -5.10 -2.31 -19.81
CA LEU A 123 -5.11 -0.99 -19.16
C LEU A 123 -5.67 -1.08 -17.73
N ILE A 124 -6.75 -1.84 -17.58
CA ILE A 124 -7.38 -2.08 -16.27
C ILE A 124 -6.42 -2.83 -15.34
N SER A 125 -5.68 -3.82 -15.85
CA SER A 125 -4.68 -4.55 -15.08
C SER A 125 -3.57 -3.63 -14.55
N ILE A 126 -3.10 -2.68 -15.36
CA ILE A 126 -2.13 -1.66 -14.92
C ILE A 126 -2.72 -0.82 -13.79
N GLY A 127 -3.95 -0.32 -13.97
CA GLY A 127 -4.63 0.47 -12.94
C GLY A 127 -4.78 -0.29 -11.62
N ILE A 128 -5.16 -1.57 -11.69
CA ILE A 128 -5.28 -2.44 -10.51
C ILE A 128 -3.92 -2.67 -9.85
N ALA A 129 -2.86 -2.94 -10.61
CA ALA A 129 -1.51 -3.13 -10.07
C ALA A 129 -0.99 -1.86 -9.37
N ILE A 130 -1.26 -0.67 -9.92
CA ILE A 130 -0.92 0.60 -9.26
C ILE A 130 -1.69 0.77 -7.95
N LEU A 131 -2.97 0.45 -7.92
CA LEU A 131 -3.78 0.49 -6.69
C LEU A 131 -3.31 -0.55 -5.67
N ASP A 132 -2.90 -1.72 -6.12
CA ASP A 132 -2.42 -2.81 -5.28
C ASP A 132 -1.07 -2.51 -4.62
N PHE A 133 -0.28 -1.62 -5.22
CA PHE A 133 0.96 -1.10 -4.63
C PHE A 133 0.72 -0.35 -3.31
N LEU A 134 -0.49 0.18 -3.11
CA LEU A 134 -0.87 0.87 -1.88
C LEU A 134 -1.18 -0.14 -0.76
N PRO A 135 -0.60 -0.02 0.45
CA PRO A 135 -0.70 -1.03 1.50
C PRO A 135 -2.12 -1.36 1.97
N VAL A 136 -3.08 -0.48 1.71
CA VAL A 136 -4.48 -0.61 2.16
C VAL A 136 -5.41 -1.07 1.05
N PHE A 137 -5.06 -0.75 -0.20
CA PHE A 137 -5.88 -1.08 -1.36
C PHE A 137 -5.42 -2.41 -1.91
N GLY A 138 -5.97 -3.46 -1.86
CA GLY A 138 -5.58 -4.69 -2.58
C GLY A 138 -6.34 -4.81 -3.90
N THR A 139 -5.99 -5.80 -4.71
CA THR A 139 -6.74 -6.17 -5.92
C THR A 139 -8.23 -6.40 -5.62
N GLY A 140 -8.55 -6.84 -4.40
CA GLY A 140 -9.93 -7.05 -3.94
C GLY A 140 -10.78 -5.78 -3.92
N THR A 141 -10.20 -4.64 -3.64
CA THR A 141 -10.93 -3.34 -3.61
C THR A 141 -11.62 -3.02 -4.94
N VAL A 142 -11.05 -3.50 -6.05
CA VAL A 142 -11.62 -3.31 -7.38
C VAL A 142 -12.44 -4.53 -7.81
N LEU A 143 -11.91 -5.74 -7.62
CA LEU A 143 -12.52 -6.96 -8.15
C LEU A 143 -13.81 -7.35 -7.42
N TRP A 144 -13.91 -7.11 -6.10
CA TRP A 144 -15.11 -7.42 -5.34
C TRP A 144 -16.32 -6.55 -5.74
N PRO A 145 -16.23 -5.21 -5.74
CA PRO A 145 -17.33 -4.38 -6.20
C PRO A 145 -17.71 -4.66 -7.65
N TRP A 146 -16.72 -4.92 -8.51
CA TRP A 146 -16.98 -5.28 -9.90
C TRP A 146 -17.72 -6.60 -10.03
N ALA A 147 -17.32 -7.64 -9.28
CA ALA A 147 -18.03 -8.92 -9.27
C ALA A 147 -19.46 -8.77 -8.79
N VAL A 148 -19.71 -7.96 -7.75
CA VAL A 148 -21.08 -7.66 -7.26
C VAL A 148 -21.93 -7.00 -8.35
N ILE A 149 -21.41 -5.98 -9.03
CA ILE A 149 -22.11 -5.32 -10.15
C ILE A 149 -22.46 -6.32 -11.25
N LYS A 150 -21.56 -7.26 -11.55
CA LYS A 150 -21.79 -8.30 -12.56
C LYS A 150 -22.84 -9.33 -12.14
N VAL A 151 -22.88 -9.69 -10.86
CA VAL A 151 -23.95 -10.54 -10.30
C VAL A 151 -25.30 -9.85 -10.43
N LEU A 152 -25.40 -8.57 -10.07
CA LEU A 152 -26.62 -7.78 -10.17
C LEU A 152 -27.10 -7.62 -11.62
N GLY A 153 -26.15 -7.57 -12.57
CA GLY A 153 -26.42 -7.54 -14.01
C GLY A 153 -26.75 -8.91 -14.62
N GLY A 154 -26.77 -10.00 -13.83
CA GLY A 154 -27.05 -11.36 -14.30
C GLY A 154 -25.87 -12.04 -15.00
N ASP A 155 -24.70 -11.41 -15.05
CA ASP A 155 -23.49 -11.96 -15.68
C ASP A 155 -22.65 -12.78 -14.66
N PHE A 156 -23.23 -13.89 -14.23
CA PHE A 156 -22.59 -14.77 -13.23
C PHE A 156 -21.26 -15.34 -13.71
N LYS A 157 -21.11 -15.58 -15.01
CA LYS A 157 -19.87 -16.10 -15.57
C LYS A 157 -18.70 -15.13 -15.36
N MET A 158 -18.94 -13.86 -15.61
CA MET A 158 -17.96 -12.80 -15.41
C MET A 158 -17.67 -12.62 -13.93
N ALA A 159 -18.69 -12.61 -13.07
CA ALA A 159 -18.55 -12.44 -11.63
C ALA A 159 -17.69 -13.56 -11.00
N ILE A 160 -17.99 -14.81 -11.32
CA ILE A 160 -17.22 -15.96 -10.85
C ILE A 160 -15.77 -15.89 -11.38
N GLY A 161 -15.58 -15.53 -12.65
CA GLY A 161 -14.26 -15.34 -13.22
C GLY A 161 -13.42 -14.29 -12.47
N LEU A 162 -14.01 -13.14 -12.12
CA LEU A 162 -13.35 -12.09 -11.32
C LEU A 162 -12.96 -12.58 -9.92
N LEU A 163 -13.82 -13.34 -9.25
CA LEU A 163 -13.54 -13.92 -7.94
C LEU A 163 -12.45 -14.98 -7.99
N ILE A 164 -12.42 -15.79 -9.06
CA ILE A 164 -11.34 -16.78 -9.28
C ILE A 164 -10.01 -16.05 -9.47
N ILE A 165 -9.96 -15.03 -10.33
CA ILE A 165 -8.75 -14.22 -10.55
C ILE A 165 -8.27 -13.62 -9.22
N TRP A 166 -9.18 -13.06 -8.42
CA TRP A 166 -8.85 -12.53 -7.11
C TRP A 166 -8.28 -13.61 -6.18
N GLY A 167 -8.95 -14.78 -6.06
CA GLY A 167 -8.53 -15.88 -5.21
C GLY A 167 -7.15 -16.43 -5.61
N VAL A 168 -6.91 -16.64 -6.90
CA VAL A 168 -5.60 -17.05 -7.42
C VAL A 168 -4.55 -15.98 -7.15
N GLY A 169 -4.89 -14.69 -7.26
CA GLY A 169 -4.02 -13.58 -6.92
C GLY A 169 -3.62 -13.59 -5.45
N GLN A 170 -4.55 -13.86 -4.54
CA GLN A 170 -4.25 -13.98 -3.11
C GLN A 170 -3.32 -15.17 -2.80
N LEU A 171 -3.57 -16.32 -3.41
CA LEU A 171 -2.70 -17.50 -3.26
C LEU A 171 -1.30 -17.22 -3.81
N LEU A 172 -1.21 -16.62 -5.00
CA LEU A 172 0.07 -16.23 -5.61
C LEU A 172 0.84 -15.27 -4.69
N ARG A 173 0.16 -14.27 -4.13
CA ARG A 173 0.76 -13.31 -3.20
C ARG A 173 1.27 -14.02 -1.94
N GLN A 174 0.47 -14.91 -1.33
CA GLN A 174 0.89 -15.67 -0.14
C GLN A 174 2.12 -16.56 -0.39
N LEU A 175 2.27 -17.10 -1.59
CA LEU A 175 3.41 -17.95 -1.96
C LEU A 175 4.65 -17.15 -2.36
N ILE A 176 4.46 -16.04 -3.06
CA ILE A 176 5.56 -15.25 -3.62
C ILE A 176 6.08 -14.24 -2.61
N GLN A 177 5.20 -13.61 -1.82
CA GLN A 177 5.57 -12.57 -0.88
C GLN A 177 6.67 -13.01 0.11
N PRO A 178 6.59 -14.18 0.78
CA PRO A 178 7.65 -14.63 1.66
C PRO A 178 8.98 -14.86 0.94
N LYS A 179 8.93 -15.34 -0.32
CA LYS A 179 10.13 -15.62 -1.12
C LYS A 179 10.82 -14.37 -1.67
N ILE A 180 10.04 -13.34 -2.01
CA ILE A 180 10.57 -12.10 -2.59
C ILE A 180 10.98 -11.11 -1.51
N VAL A 181 10.16 -11.01 -0.48
CA VAL A 181 10.38 -10.12 0.66
C VAL A 181 11.46 -10.70 1.57
N GLY A 182 11.54 -12.04 1.67
CA GLY A 182 12.56 -12.80 2.34
C GLY A 182 12.90 -12.25 3.72
N ASP A 183 14.15 -12.43 4.11
CA ASP A 183 14.70 -11.95 5.38
C ASP A 183 14.88 -10.40 5.44
N SER A 184 14.41 -9.69 4.42
CA SER A 184 14.67 -8.25 4.24
C SER A 184 13.73 -7.35 5.04
N ILE A 185 12.61 -7.87 5.57
CA ILE A 185 11.66 -7.08 6.35
C ILE A 185 11.46 -7.75 7.70
N GLY A 186 12.39 -7.50 8.62
CA GLY A 186 12.36 -8.02 9.99
C GLY A 186 11.30 -7.38 10.90
N VAL A 187 10.21 -6.83 10.35
CA VAL A 187 9.14 -6.20 11.15
C VAL A 187 7.95 -7.15 11.25
N PRO A 188 7.56 -7.57 12.47
CA PRO A 188 6.39 -8.41 12.69
C PRO A 188 5.09 -7.74 12.18
N PRO A 189 4.05 -8.52 11.80
CA PRO A 189 2.81 -7.98 11.24
C PRO A 189 2.09 -6.99 12.16
N LEU A 190 2.09 -7.24 13.45
CA LEU A 190 1.37 -6.42 14.43
C LEU A 190 1.95 -5.01 14.57
N PRO A 191 3.27 -4.80 14.78
CA PRO A 191 3.90 -3.49 14.67
C PRO A 191 3.65 -2.80 13.33
N THR A 192 3.65 -3.55 12.23
CA THR A 192 3.38 -2.99 10.89
C THR A 192 1.97 -2.38 10.81
N LEU A 193 0.95 -3.04 11.36
CA LEU A 193 -0.41 -2.49 11.41
C LEU A 193 -0.48 -1.19 12.22
N PHE A 194 0.20 -1.14 13.37
CA PHE A 194 0.27 0.09 14.17
C PHE A 194 0.94 1.23 13.41
N LEU A 195 2.04 0.95 12.72
CA LEU A 195 2.76 1.94 11.92
C LEU A 195 1.90 2.46 10.76
N ILE A 196 1.18 1.58 10.06
CA ILE A 196 0.25 1.97 8.99
C ILE A 196 -0.86 2.87 9.55
N PHE A 197 -1.43 2.52 10.72
CA PHE A 197 -2.46 3.33 11.37
C PHE A 197 -1.95 4.71 11.77
N ILE A 198 -0.77 4.78 12.40
CA ILE A 198 -0.12 6.06 12.75
C ILE A 198 0.19 6.85 11.48
N GLY A 199 0.78 6.21 10.48
CA GLY A 199 1.08 6.83 9.18
C GLY A 199 -0.16 7.43 8.53
N TYR A 200 -1.30 6.72 8.56
CA TYR A 200 -2.57 7.24 8.08
C TYR A 200 -3.01 8.51 8.84
N LYS A 201 -2.90 8.52 10.15
CA LYS A 201 -3.27 9.68 10.99
C LYS A 201 -2.40 10.90 10.74
N VAL A 202 -1.12 10.70 10.46
CA VAL A 202 -0.13 11.79 10.27
C VAL A 202 -0.12 12.31 8.83
N GLY A 203 -0.17 11.43 7.84
CA GLY A 203 0.05 11.77 6.43
C GLY A 203 -0.95 11.15 5.46
N SER A 204 -2.13 10.72 5.94
CA SER A 204 -3.15 10.07 5.11
C SER A 204 -2.57 8.92 4.28
N VAL A 205 -2.88 8.83 3.00
CA VAL A 205 -2.39 7.76 2.10
C VAL A 205 -0.86 7.78 1.97
N ALA A 206 -0.26 8.97 1.85
CA ALA A 206 1.20 9.10 1.77
C ALA A 206 1.88 8.59 3.05
N GLY A 207 1.33 8.92 4.22
CA GLY A 207 1.81 8.41 5.50
C GLY A 207 1.72 6.90 5.62
N MET A 208 0.67 6.26 5.09
CA MET A 208 0.56 4.79 5.06
C MET A 208 1.65 4.14 4.20
N ILE A 209 1.95 4.72 3.04
CA ILE A 209 2.99 4.20 2.15
C ILE A 209 4.37 4.28 2.81
N LEU A 210 4.64 5.41 3.50
CA LEU A 210 5.91 5.63 4.18
C LEU A 210 6.01 4.91 5.52
N ALA A 211 4.90 4.46 6.10
CA ALA A 211 4.88 3.79 7.39
C ALA A 211 5.71 2.49 7.42
N VAL A 212 5.64 1.69 6.37
CA VAL A 212 6.38 0.43 6.28
C VAL A 212 7.89 0.68 6.16
N PRO A 213 8.39 1.51 5.23
CA PRO A 213 9.79 1.92 5.21
C PRO A 213 10.28 2.53 6.54
N ALA A 214 9.47 3.40 7.16
CA ALA A 214 9.81 3.98 8.46
C ALA A 214 9.94 2.92 9.57
N GLY A 215 9.05 1.92 9.56
CA GLY A 215 9.12 0.79 10.49
C GLY A 215 10.37 -0.06 10.33
N ILE A 216 10.78 -0.33 9.10
CA ILE A 216 12.02 -1.05 8.79
C ILE A 216 13.23 -0.25 9.32
N ILE A 217 13.20 1.07 9.14
CA ILE A 217 14.22 1.97 9.66
C ILE A 217 14.35 1.82 11.18
N VAL A 218 13.24 1.97 11.90
CA VAL A 218 13.22 1.89 13.36
C VAL A 218 13.68 0.51 13.84
N ALA A 219 13.22 -0.57 13.19
CA ALA A 219 13.62 -1.93 13.53
C ALA A 219 15.15 -2.15 13.33
N ASN A 220 15.70 -1.68 12.22
CA ASN A 220 17.14 -1.78 11.95
C ASN A 220 17.97 -0.91 12.91
N MET A 221 17.49 0.27 13.28
CA MET A 221 18.14 1.11 14.30
C MET A 221 18.15 0.43 15.68
N TYR A 222 17.05 -0.24 16.02
CA TYR A 222 16.98 -1.02 17.28
C TYR A 222 17.97 -2.19 17.26
N GLN A 223 18.02 -2.96 16.17
CA GLN A 223 18.96 -4.08 16.01
C GLN A 223 20.42 -3.62 15.97
N ALA A 224 20.69 -2.42 15.45
CA ALA A 224 22.04 -1.83 15.43
C ALA A 224 22.48 -1.26 16.78
N GLY A 225 21.68 -1.42 17.87
CA GLY A 225 22.02 -0.93 19.20
C GLY A 225 22.01 0.58 19.35
N PHE A 226 21.30 1.30 18.45
CA PHE A 226 21.25 2.76 18.51
C PHE A 226 20.56 3.28 19.79
N PHE A 227 19.67 2.46 20.35
CA PHE A 227 18.90 2.78 21.56
C PHE A 227 19.49 2.19 22.84
N ASP A 228 20.59 1.40 22.77
CA ASP A 228 21.16 0.71 23.95
C ASP A 228 21.60 1.72 25.01
N THR A 229 22.26 2.81 24.62
CA THR A 229 22.67 3.87 25.55
C THR A 229 21.47 4.55 26.24
N THR A 230 20.34 4.62 25.58
CA THR A 230 19.10 5.21 26.13
C THR A 230 18.39 4.21 27.04
N ILE A 231 18.38 2.94 26.66
CA ILE A 231 17.78 1.85 27.44
C ILE A 231 18.56 1.65 28.74
N ASP A 232 19.90 1.62 28.69
CA ASP A 232 20.75 1.51 29.86
C ASP A 232 20.57 2.71 30.82
N SER A 233 20.42 3.93 30.25
CA SER A 233 20.16 5.14 31.06
C SER A 233 18.79 5.10 31.75
N VAL A 234 17.77 4.53 31.09
CA VAL A 234 16.43 4.37 31.68
C VAL A 234 16.42 3.26 32.73
N GLN A 235 17.16 2.15 32.52
CA GLN A 235 17.28 1.08 33.51
C GLN A 235 17.97 1.55 34.80
N ILE A 236 18.96 2.43 34.68
CA ILE A 236 19.65 3.02 35.85
C ILE A 236 18.71 3.97 36.62
N LEU A 237 17.74 4.61 35.98
CA LEU A 237 16.77 5.48 36.62
C LEU A 237 15.60 4.75 37.28
N VAL A 238 15.37 3.50 36.96
CA VAL A 238 14.26 2.67 37.49
C VAL A 238 14.72 1.76 38.62
N HIS A 239 16.04 1.62 38.86
CA HIS A 239 16.66 0.96 40.01
C HIS A 239 17.26 1.99 40.95
#